data_41cfd04bba61a4abf090763933de3059
#
_entry.id   41cfd04bba61a4abf090763933de3059
#
_cell.length_a   1.000
_cell.length_b   1.000
_cell.length_c   1.000
_cell.angle_alpha   90.00
_cell.angle_beta   90.00
_cell.angle_gamma   90.00
#
_symmetry.space_group_name_H-M   'P 1'
#
loop_
_entity.id
_entity.type
_entity.pdbx_description
1 polymer ?
#
loop_
_entity_poly.entity_id
_entity_poly.type
_entity_poly.pdbx_seq_one_letter_code
_entity_poly.pdbx_strand_id
1 'polypeptide(L)'
;PVVYYGFGAENDFEARNVVKTTEGTEFEVYVRNEFYHKFFIPLYGDHAVLNSLAVISLCHYEGIPAELVQERLNTYSGVKRRFTETKIGDNVLVDDYAHHPTEISATLQAARQKYPDREIVAVFQPHTFTRTQAFLQEFANSLSKADAVYLCDIFGSAREQAGTLTISDLAALIEGSAVLKTEAIDVLQAHKDAVFLFMGAGDVHKFQDAFEKILQG
;
A
#
# COMPACT_ATOMS: atom_id res chain seq x y z
N PRO A 1 -6.86 12.92 28.00
CA PRO A 1 -8.07 12.65 27.22
C PRO A 1 -7.72 11.71 26.05
N VAL A 2 -8.68 10.87 25.63
CA VAL A 2 -8.58 10.05 24.43
C VAL A 2 -9.32 10.80 23.34
N VAL A 3 -8.79 10.78 22.12
CA VAL A 3 -9.36 11.42 20.93
C VAL A 3 -9.59 10.34 19.88
N TYR A 4 -10.80 10.24 19.37
CA TYR A 4 -11.16 9.30 18.31
C TYR A 4 -11.20 10.00 16.95
N TYR A 5 -10.71 9.34 15.91
CA TYR A 5 -10.78 9.83 14.54
C TYR A 5 -11.11 8.71 13.55
N GLY A 6 -11.83 9.03 12.50
CA GLY A 6 -12.24 8.05 11.51
C GLY A 6 -13.31 8.57 10.53
N PHE A 7 -13.99 7.64 9.89
CA PHE A 7 -15.07 7.93 8.93
C PHE A 7 -16.48 7.91 9.57
N GLY A 8 -16.62 7.54 10.82
CA GLY A 8 -17.91 7.41 11.50
C GLY A 8 -18.22 8.62 12.39
N ALA A 9 -19.50 8.97 12.52
CA ALA A 9 -19.99 10.13 13.28
C ALA A 9 -19.73 10.04 14.79
N GLU A 10 -19.32 8.88 15.29
CA GLU A 10 -18.92 8.64 16.68
C GLU A 10 -17.52 9.20 17.00
N ASN A 11 -16.77 9.63 15.99
CA ASN A 11 -15.42 10.14 16.16
C ASN A 11 -15.41 11.63 16.56
N ASP A 12 -14.41 12.05 17.34
CA ASP A 12 -14.16 13.47 17.62
C ASP A 12 -13.70 14.21 16.35
N PHE A 13 -12.92 13.54 15.49
CA PHE A 13 -12.52 14.01 14.16
C PHE A 13 -13.02 13.04 13.11
N GLU A 14 -13.94 13.48 12.29
CA GLU A 14 -14.57 12.67 11.25
C GLU A 14 -14.22 13.19 9.85
N ALA A 15 -13.79 12.29 8.95
CA ALA A 15 -13.71 12.59 7.53
C ALA A 15 -15.03 12.29 6.84
N ARG A 16 -15.60 13.30 6.17
CA ARG A 16 -16.82 13.22 5.33
C ARG A 16 -16.52 13.63 3.89
N ASN A 17 -17.42 13.31 2.99
CA ASN A 17 -17.38 13.74 1.60
C ASN A 17 -16.04 13.43 0.92
N VAL A 18 -15.53 12.22 1.16
CA VAL A 18 -14.24 11.77 0.63
C VAL A 18 -14.34 11.56 -0.87
N VAL A 19 -13.59 12.33 -1.65
CA VAL A 19 -13.49 12.23 -3.11
C VAL A 19 -12.10 11.75 -3.49
N LYS A 20 -12.05 10.57 -4.11
CA LYS A 20 -10.82 9.92 -4.57
C LYS A 20 -10.61 10.20 -6.06
N THR A 21 -9.45 10.75 -6.41
CA THR A 21 -9.06 11.04 -7.80
C THR A 21 -7.71 10.40 -8.10
N THR A 22 -7.29 10.45 -9.36
CA THR A 22 -5.95 10.01 -9.78
C THR A 22 -4.83 10.94 -9.30
N GLU A 23 -5.15 12.13 -8.80
CA GLU A 23 -4.18 13.11 -8.29
C GLU A 23 -4.01 13.04 -6.77
N GLY A 24 -5.00 12.48 -6.08
CA GLY A 24 -5.00 12.39 -4.61
C GLY A 24 -6.40 12.22 -4.04
N THR A 25 -6.55 12.60 -2.79
CA THR A 25 -7.81 12.45 -2.06
C THR A 25 -8.22 13.77 -1.41
N GLU A 26 -9.44 14.21 -1.69
CA GLU A 26 -10.08 15.37 -1.06
C GLU A 26 -11.08 14.89 0.00
N PHE A 27 -11.17 15.56 1.11
CA PHE A 27 -12.13 15.24 2.18
C PHE A 27 -12.42 16.43 3.08
N GLU A 28 -13.58 16.43 3.69
CA GLU A 28 -13.97 17.40 4.71
C GLU A 28 -13.73 16.82 6.10
N VAL A 29 -13.24 17.65 7.02
CA VAL A 29 -13.08 17.27 8.42
C VAL A 29 -14.13 17.98 9.26
N TYR A 30 -14.79 17.19 10.08
CA TYR A 30 -15.74 17.66 11.10
C TYR A 30 -15.17 17.36 12.48
N VAL A 31 -15.17 18.36 13.36
CA VAL A 31 -14.76 18.21 14.75
C VAL A 31 -16.01 18.23 15.61
N ARG A 32 -16.32 17.11 16.27
CA ARG A 32 -17.53 16.95 17.10
C ARG A 32 -18.79 17.39 16.36
N ASN A 33 -18.93 16.91 15.10
CA ASN A 33 -20.04 17.23 14.17
C ASN A 33 -20.08 18.66 13.61
N GLU A 34 -19.16 19.54 13.93
CA GLU A 34 -19.06 20.88 13.34
C GLU A 34 -18.02 20.86 12.22
N PHE A 35 -18.37 21.47 11.07
CA PHE A 35 -17.43 21.60 9.96
C PHE A 35 -16.20 22.37 10.39
N TYR A 36 -15.02 21.76 10.17
CA TYR A 36 -13.75 22.34 10.55
C TYR A 36 -13.01 22.91 9.33
N HIS A 37 -12.71 22.06 8.34
CA HIS A 37 -12.00 22.49 7.14
C HIS A 37 -12.08 21.41 6.05
N LYS A 38 -11.81 21.82 4.80
CA LYS A 38 -11.69 20.91 3.65
C LYS A 38 -10.22 20.70 3.32
N PHE A 39 -9.80 19.44 3.23
CA PHE A 39 -8.41 19.05 2.97
C PHE A 39 -8.27 18.32 1.64
N PHE A 40 -7.12 18.49 1.02
CA PHE A 40 -6.62 17.65 -0.08
C PHE A 40 -5.24 17.11 0.30
N ILE A 41 -5.01 15.83 -0.02
CA ILE A 41 -3.71 15.18 0.13
C ILE A 41 -3.32 14.53 -1.20
N PRO A 42 -2.06 14.67 -1.67
CA PRO A 42 -1.57 13.98 -2.86
C PRO A 42 -1.21 12.52 -2.57
N LEU A 43 -2.06 11.85 -1.82
CA LEU A 43 -1.93 10.46 -1.37
C LEU A 43 -3.21 9.69 -1.66
N TYR A 44 -3.13 8.37 -1.69
CA TYR A 44 -4.15 7.47 -2.16
C TYR A 44 -4.59 6.50 -1.06
N GLY A 45 -5.86 6.06 -1.14
CA GLY A 45 -6.44 5.07 -0.24
C GLY A 45 -6.94 5.64 1.09
N ASP A 46 -7.85 4.90 1.73
CA ASP A 46 -8.50 5.32 2.99
C ASP A 46 -7.52 5.48 4.14
N HIS A 47 -6.45 4.67 4.16
CA HIS A 47 -5.42 4.76 5.19
C HIS A 47 -4.67 6.11 5.16
N ALA A 48 -4.53 6.74 3.99
CA ALA A 48 -3.91 8.06 3.88
C ALA A 48 -4.80 9.14 4.51
N VAL A 49 -6.12 9.06 4.34
CA VAL A 49 -7.09 9.93 5.01
C VAL A 49 -7.02 9.75 6.52
N LEU A 50 -7.03 8.51 7.02
CA LEU A 50 -6.93 8.20 8.45
C LEU A 50 -5.64 8.73 9.07
N ASN A 51 -4.50 8.53 8.40
CA ASN A 51 -3.23 9.07 8.86
C ASN A 51 -3.22 10.60 8.88
N SER A 52 -3.86 11.24 7.90
CA SER A 52 -4.01 12.69 7.86
C SER A 52 -4.91 13.20 8.98
N LEU A 53 -6.00 12.50 9.31
CA LEU A 53 -6.86 12.85 10.44
C LEU A 53 -6.09 12.82 11.77
N ALA A 54 -5.19 11.84 11.97
CA ALA A 54 -4.34 11.80 13.15
C ALA A 54 -3.44 13.06 13.26
N VAL A 55 -2.83 13.47 12.15
CA VAL A 55 -2.01 14.70 12.08
C VAL A 55 -2.87 15.94 12.31
N ILE A 56 -4.02 16.04 11.61
CA ILE A 56 -4.95 17.18 11.71
C ILE A 56 -5.45 17.33 13.15
N SER A 57 -5.82 16.22 13.80
CA SER A 57 -6.31 16.25 15.18
C SER A 57 -5.23 16.77 16.14
N LEU A 58 -3.99 16.30 16.00
CA LEU A 58 -2.87 16.79 16.81
C LEU A 58 -2.63 18.29 16.56
N CYS A 59 -2.58 18.73 15.31
CA CYS A 59 -2.40 20.12 14.94
C CYS A 59 -3.51 21.03 15.50
N HIS A 60 -4.77 20.56 15.47
CA HIS A 60 -5.90 21.28 16.04
C HIS A 60 -5.73 21.52 17.55
N TYR A 61 -5.31 20.51 18.32
CA TYR A 61 -5.07 20.64 19.75
C TYR A 61 -3.86 21.51 20.09
N GLU A 62 -2.86 21.55 19.21
CA GLU A 62 -1.70 22.45 19.33
C GLU A 62 -1.99 23.87 18.84
N GLY A 63 -3.22 24.18 18.41
CA GLY A 63 -3.64 25.50 17.96
C GLY A 63 -3.05 25.92 16.60
N ILE A 64 -2.62 24.97 15.77
CA ILE A 64 -2.10 25.23 14.42
C ILE A 64 -3.29 25.49 13.49
N PRO A 65 -3.32 26.61 12.73
CA PRO A 65 -4.40 26.91 11.79
C PRO A 65 -4.59 25.85 10.72
N ALA A 66 -5.84 25.51 10.39
CA ALA A 66 -6.18 24.50 9.41
C ALA A 66 -5.59 24.77 8.03
N GLU A 67 -5.53 26.04 7.61
CA GLU A 67 -4.96 26.49 6.34
C GLU A 67 -3.47 26.16 6.25
N LEU A 68 -2.73 26.31 7.33
CA LEU A 68 -1.31 25.96 7.38
C LEU A 68 -1.12 24.44 7.32
N VAL A 69 -1.97 23.68 8.01
CA VAL A 69 -1.97 22.22 7.95
C VAL A 69 -2.26 21.77 6.51
N GLN A 70 -3.27 22.36 5.85
CA GLN A 70 -3.60 22.07 4.45
C GLN A 70 -2.43 22.37 3.52
N GLU A 71 -1.76 23.52 3.67
CA GLU A 71 -0.58 23.89 2.87
C GLU A 71 0.52 22.82 2.97
N ARG A 72 0.78 22.31 4.18
CA ARG A 72 1.81 21.30 4.41
C ARG A 72 1.41 19.92 3.91
N LEU A 73 0.16 19.53 4.07
CA LEU A 73 -0.36 18.28 3.53
C LEU A 73 -0.32 18.23 2.01
N ASN A 74 -0.59 19.33 1.32
CA ASN A 74 -0.50 19.44 -0.15
C ASN A 74 0.90 19.15 -0.70
N THR A 75 1.94 19.43 0.09
CA THR A 75 3.34 19.26 -0.34
C THR A 75 3.96 17.97 0.20
N TYR A 76 3.19 17.17 0.92
CA TYR A 76 3.71 15.94 1.52
C TYR A 76 3.85 14.84 0.46
N SER A 77 5.08 14.42 0.19
CA SER A 77 5.42 13.43 -0.84
C SER A 77 5.49 11.98 -0.32
N GLY A 78 5.07 11.74 0.91
CA GLY A 78 5.11 10.39 1.50
C GLY A 78 6.44 10.06 2.21
N VAL A 79 6.60 8.79 2.53
CA VAL A 79 7.78 8.21 3.19
C VAL A 79 8.38 7.16 2.27
N LYS A 80 9.71 7.04 2.25
CA LYS A 80 10.42 6.01 1.50
C LYS A 80 9.88 4.62 1.85
N ARG A 81 9.72 3.77 0.84
CA ARG A 81 9.08 2.45 0.95
C ARG A 81 7.63 2.47 1.43
N ARG A 82 6.90 3.56 1.16
CA ARG A 82 5.45 3.68 1.35
C ARG A 82 4.88 4.25 0.05
N PHE A 83 4.48 3.37 -0.85
CA PHE A 83 4.00 3.69 -2.19
C PHE A 83 5.00 4.57 -2.98
N THR A 84 6.30 4.21 -2.91
CA THR A 84 7.35 4.94 -3.62
C THR A 84 7.42 4.49 -5.06
N GLU A 85 7.25 5.42 -6.00
CA GLU A 85 7.15 5.12 -7.43
C GLU A 85 8.44 5.39 -8.20
N THR A 86 8.76 4.50 -9.12
CA THR A 86 9.76 4.67 -10.18
C THR A 86 9.09 4.40 -11.53
N LYS A 87 9.17 5.34 -12.47
CA LYS A 87 8.65 5.17 -13.84
C LYS A 87 9.78 4.77 -14.78
N ILE A 88 9.58 3.70 -15.56
CA ILE A 88 10.53 3.21 -16.54
C ILE A 88 9.76 2.86 -17.83
N GLY A 89 9.95 3.67 -18.87
CA GLY A 89 9.10 3.59 -20.06
C GLY A 89 7.64 3.78 -19.69
N ASP A 90 6.77 2.88 -20.13
CA ASP A 90 5.35 2.91 -19.85
C ASP A 90 4.99 2.19 -18.53
N ASN A 91 5.96 1.54 -17.88
CA ASN A 91 5.73 0.82 -16.64
C ASN A 91 5.93 1.71 -15.39
N VAL A 92 5.20 1.40 -14.33
CA VAL A 92 5.37 2.01 -13.00
C VAL A 92 5.73 0.92 -12.00
N LEU A 93 6.84 1.09 -11.30
CA LEU A 93 7.26 0.21 -10.22
C LEU A 93 7.03 0.92 -8.90
N VAL A 94 6.39 0.25 -7.96
CA VAL A 94 6.05 0.79 -6.64
C VAL A 94 6.72 -0.06 -5.57
N ASP A 95 7.58 0.55 -4.75
CA ASP A 95 8.14 -0.07 -3.53
C ASP A 95 7.24 0.24 -2.34
N ASP A 96 6.71 -0.81 -1.71
CA ASP A 96 5.88 -0.68 -0.52
C ASP A 96 6.25 -1.69 0.57
N TYR A 97 6.28 -1.23 1.80
CA TYR A 97 6.63 -2.04 2.98
C TYR A 97 5.49 -2.96 3.45
N ALA A 98 4.35 -2.95 2.78
CA ALA A 98 3.16 -3.73 3.14
C ALA A 98 3.51 -5.21 3.33
N HIS A 99 3.24 -5.74 4.52
CA HIS A 99 3.56 -7.10 4.93
C HIS A 99 2.50 -7.73 5.83
N HIS A 100 1.34 -7.10 5.95
CA HIS A 100 0.12 -7.58 6.61
C HIS A 100 -1.04 -7.54 5.61
N PRO A 101 -2.03 -8.46 5.66
CA PRO A 101 -3.14 -8.48 4.71
C PRO A 101 -3.88 -7.15 4.55
N THR A 102 -4.09 -6.44 5.67
CA THR A 102 -4.72 -5.11 5.66
C THR A 102 -3.88 -4.08 4.90
N GLU A 103 -2.55 -4.10 5.09
CA GLU A 103 -1.63 -3.19 4.40
C GLU A 103 -1.59 -3.48 2.89
N ILE A 104 -1.52 -4.77 2.50
CA ILE A 104 -1.59 -5.19 1.09
C ILE A 104 -2.87 -4.70 0.44
N SER A 105 -4.02 -4.90 1.09
CA SER A 105 -5.30 -4.41 0.59
C SER A 105 -5.31 -2.89 0.43
N ALA A 106 -4.71 -2.15 1.36
CA ALA A 106 -4.62 -0.69 1.31
C ALA A 106 -3.71 -0.22 0.16
N THR A 107 -2.56 -0.88 -0.07
CA THR A 107 -1.66 -0.59 -1.18
C THR A 107 -2.31 -0.87 -2.53
N LEU A 108 -3.00 -2.01 -2.68
CA LEU A 108 -3.75 -2.34 -3.89
C LEU A 108 -4.89 -1.33 -4.17
N GLN A 109 -5.62 -0.91 -3.13
CA GLN A 109 -6.65 0.11 -3.24
C GLN A 109 -6.07 1.46 -3.69
N ALA A 110 -4.93 1.86 -3.12
CA ALA A 110 -4.22 3.08 -3.51
C ALA A 110 -3.75 3.03 -4.97
N ALA A 111 -3.20 1.90 -5.40
CA ALA A 111 -2.78 1.69 -6.79
C ALA A 111 -3.96 1.75 -7.75
N ARG A 112 -5.09 1.10 -7.44
CA ARG A 112 -6.30 1.13 -8.24
C ARG A 112 -6.93 2.54 -8.32
N GLN A 113 -6.85 3.32 -7.23
CA GLN A 113 -7.29 4.72 -7.25
C GLN A 113 -6.45 5.56 -8.21
N LYS A 114 -5.12 5.42 -8.15
CA LYS A 114 -4.20 6.23 -8.95
C LYS A 114 -4.15 5.79 -10.41
N TYR A 115 -4.30 4.50 -10.67
CA TYR A 115 -4.18 3.85 -11.98
C TYR A 115 -5.40 2.97 -12.28
N PRO A 116 -6.60 3.58 -12.45
CA PRO A 116 -7.86 2.83 -12.54
C PRO A 116 -7.92 1.88 -13.75
N ASP A 117 -7.28 2.25 -14.87
CA ASP A 117 -7.37 1.55 -16.16
C ASP A 117 -6.12 0.71 -16.46
N ARG A 118 -5.15 0.64 -15.53
CA ARG A 118 -3.91 -0.11 -15.74
C ARG A 118 -3.94 -1.46 -15.04
N GLU A 119 -3.23 -2.43 -15.64
CA GLU A 119 -2.99 -3.71 -14.99
C GLU A 119 -2.16 -3.51 -13.73
N ILE A 120 -2.61 -4.11 -12.61
CA ILE A 120 -1.90 -4.10 -11.33
C ILE A 120 -1.31 -5.48 -11.07
N VAL A 121 0.01 -5.55 -11.10
CA VAL A 121 0.79 -6.76 -10.88
C VAL A 121 1.37 -6.73 -9.46
N ALA A 122 0.91 -7.61 -8.58
CA ALA A 122 1.43 -7.74 -7.23
C ALA A 122 2.65 -8.69 -7.22
N VAL A 123 3.80 -8.20 -6.75
CA VAL A 123 4.99 -8.98 -6.44
C VAL A 123 5.17 -8.95 -4.92
N PHE A 124 4.82 -10.05 -4.25
CA PHE A 124 4.75 -10.09 -2.79
C PHE A 124 5.76 -11.05 -2.19
N GLN A 125 6.52 -10.57 -1.20
CA GLN A 125 7.39 -11.36 -0.35
C GLN A 125 6.84 -11.44 1.06
N PRO A 126 6.28 -12.59 1.49
CA PRO A 126 5.87 -12.75 2.89
C PRO A 126 7.05 -12.61 3.84
N HIS A 127 6.82 -12.00 4.99
CA HIS A 127 7.83 -11.82 6.03
C HIS A 127 7.43 -12.58 7.30
N THR A 128 8.28 -13.54 7.69
CA THR A 128 8.16 -14.54 8.76
C THR A 128 7.18 -15.68 8.47
N PHE A 129 7.62 -16.89 8.80
CA PHE A 129 6.80 -18.11 8.64
C PHE A 129 5.58 -18.11 9.55
N THR A 130 5.75 -17.69 10.81
CA THR A 130 4.67 -17.60 11.79
C THR A 130 3.55 -16.69 11.36
N ARG A 131 3.86 -15.48 10.85
CA ARG A 131 2.84 -14.55 10.35
C ARG A 131 2.17 -15.10 9.10
N THR A 132 2.95 -15.65 8.16
CA THR A 132 2.44 -16.17 6.91
C THR A 132 1.46 -17.30 7.19
N GLN A 133 1.76 -18.21 8.13
CA GLN A 133 0.88 -19.28 8.52
C GLN A 133 -0.39 -18.78 9.22
N ALA A 134 -0.25 -17.81 10.13
CA ALA A 134 -1.39 -17.27 10.89
C ALA A 134 -2.41 -16.53 10.01
N PHE A 135 -1.97 -15.90 8.92
CA PHE A 135 -2.79 -15.08 8.02
C PHE A 135 -2.84 -15.62 6.58
N LEU A 136 -2.65 -16.93 6.39
CA LEU A 136 -2.48 -17.51 5.06
C LEU A 136 -3.68 -17.20 4.14
N GLN A 137 -4.90 -17.40 4.64
CA GLN A 137 -6.12 -17.13 3.87
C GLN A 137 -6.36 -15.64 3.65
N GLU A 138 -6.07 -14.82 4.65
CA GLU A 138 -6.20 -13.37 4.56
C GLU A 138 -5.20 -12.77 3.55
N PHE A 139 -3.98 -13.31 3.49
CA PHE A 139 -3.02 -12.96 2.44
C PHE A 139 -3.56 -13.30 1.06
N ALA A 140 -4.07 -14.51 0.88
CA ALA A 140 -4.67 -14.94 -0.39
C ALA A 140 -5.81 -14.02 -0.80
N ASN A 141 -6.76 -13.74 0.10
CA ASN A 141 -7.90 -12.87 -0.15
C ASN A 141 -7.50 -11.42 -0.48
N SER A 142 -6.41 -10.94 0.13
CA SER A 142 -5.92 -9.59 -0.13
C SER A 142 -5.23 -9.48 -1.47
N LEU A 143 -4.34 -10.42 -1.79
CA LEU A 143 -3.55 -10.45 -3.03
C LEU A 143 -4.42 -10.73 -4.27
N SER A 144 -5.49 -11.53 -4.14
CA SER A 144 -6.43 -11.80 -5.24
C SER A 144 -7.18 -10.56 -5.77
N LYS A 145 -6.98 -9.38 -5.17
CA LYS A 145 -7.49 -8.10 -5.69
C LYS A 145 -6.61 -7.49 -6.78
N ALA A 146 -5.38 -8.00 -6.96
CA ALA A 146 -4.52 -7.64 -8.08
C ALA A 146 -4.95 -8.39 -9.35
N ASP A 147 -4.56 -7.88 -10.52
CA ASP A 147 -4.86 -8.51 -11.81
C ASP A 147 -3.91 -9.69 -12.08
N ALA A 148 -2.67 -9.63 -11.57
CA ALA A 148 -1.71 -10.72 -11.57
C ALA A 148 -0.93 -10.77 -10.25
N VAL A 149 -0.55 -11.98 -9.80
CA VAL A 149 0.13 -12.19 -8.52
C VAL A 149 1.38 -13.03 -8.69
N TYR A 150 2.50 -12.51 -8.26
CA TYR A 150 3.79 -13.18 -8.18
C TYR A 150 4.25 -13.25 -6.72
N LEU A 151 4.62 -14.43 -6.26
CA LEU A 151 4.96 -14.71 -4.89
C LEU A 151 6.44 -15.08 -4.76
N CYS A 152 7.19 -14.29 -3.99
CA CYS A 152 8.58 -14.61 -3.65
C CYS A 152 8.64 -15.55 -2.45
N ASP A 153 9.76 -16.25 -2.27
CA ASP A 153 9.98 -17.10 -1.10
C ASP A 153 9.79 -16.32 0.20
N ILE A 154 9.30 -17.02 1.23
CA ILE A 154 9.08 -16.42 2.55
C ILE A 154 10.41 -15.94 3.12
N PHE A 155 10.49 -14.65 3.45
CA PHE A 155 11.65 -14.08 4.12
C PHE A 155 11.59 -14.40 5.61
N GLY A 156 12.37 -15.41 6.04
CA GLY A 156 12.45 -15.83 7.43
C GLY A 156 13.23 -14.82 8.29
N SER A 157 12.85 -14.70 9.56
CA SER A 157 13.66 -13.98 10.52
C SER A 157 14.73 -14.91 11.13
N ALA A 158 15.88 -14.34 11.53
CA ALA A 158 16.95 -15.10 12.18
C ALA A 158 16.53 -15.78 13.51
N ARG A 159 15.35 -15.44 14.04
CA ARG A 159 14.80 -15.95 15.28
C ARG A 159 13.72 -17.03 15.09
N GLU A 160 13.36 -17.33 13.84
CA GLU A 160 12.36 -18.36 13.52
C GLU A 160 13.03 -19.65 13.05
N GLN A 161 12.47 -20.78 13.49
CA GLN A 161 12.75 -22.05 12.82
C GLN A 161 11.85 -22.14 11.59
N ALA A 162 12.42 -22.49 10.44
CA ALA A 162 11.64 -22.80 9.25
C ALA A 162 10.67 -23.94 9.56
N GLY A 163 9.36 -23.65 9.45
CA GLY A 163 8.32 -24.66 9.55
C GLY A 163 8.20 -25.47 8.26
N THR A 164 7.11 -26.23 8.14
CA THR A 164 6.77 -26.96 6.90
C THR A 164 6.11 -26.07 5.85
N LEU A 165 5.70 -24.83 6.22
CA LEU A 165 5.05 -23.88 5.32
C LEU A 165 6.02 -23.40 4.24
N THR A 166 5.55 -23.43 3.01
CA THR A 166 6.26 -22.95 1.83
C THR A 166 5.44 -21.85 1.12
N ILE A 167 6.08 -21.13 0.21
CA ILE A 167 5.35 -20.15 -0.60
C ILE A 167 4.31 -20.81 -1.52
N SER A 168 4.51 -22.09 -1.87
CA SER A 168 3.57 -22.87 -2.67
C SER A 168 2.23 -23.08 -1.96
N ASP A 169 2.21 -23.10 -0.63
CA ASP A 169 0.97 -23.22 0.15
C ASP A 169 0.11 -21.96 -0.01
N LEU A 170 0.73 -20.78 -0.07
CA LEU A 170 0.02 -19.53 -0.37
C LEU A 170 -0.39 -19.47 -1.84
N ALA A 171 0.49 -19.88 -2.76
CA ALA A 171 0.19 -19.91 -4.19
C ALA A 171 -1.01 -20.78 -4.52
N ALA A 172 -1.16 -21.92 -3.85
CA ALA A 172 -2.30 -22.83 -4.03
C ALA A 172 -3.66 -22.21 -3.70
N LEU A 173 -3.70 -21.14 -2.92
CA LEU A 173 -4.93 -20.42 -2.53
C LEU A 173 -5.26 -19.24 -3.46
N ILE A 174 -4.39 -18.90 -4.40
CA ILE A 174 -4.56 -17.73 -5.31
C ILE A 174 -4.55 -18.25 -6.75
N GLU A 175 -5.71 -18.24 -7.39
CA GLU A 175 -5.84 -18.67 -8.77
C GLU A 175 -4.96 -17.84 -9.71
N GLY A 176 -4.21 -18.50 -10.59
CA GLY A 176 -3.33 -17.86 -11.56
C GLY A 176 -2.05 -17.25 -10.99
N SER A 177 -1.78 -17.38 -9.68
CA SER A 177 -0.53 -16.91 -9.12
C SER A 177 0.68 -17.76 -9.54
N ALA A 178 1.86 -17.15 -9.56
CA ALA A 178 3.12 -17.81 -9.86
C ALA A 178 4.16 -17.58 -8.77
N VAL A 179 5.00 -18.58 -8.50
CA VAL A 179 6.17 -18.41 -7.63
C VAL A 179 7.29 -17.76 -8.44
N LEU A 180 7.81 -16.63 -7.92
CA LEU A 180 8.84 -15.83 -8.57
C LEU A 180 10.20 -16.04 -7.91
N LYS A 181 11.20 -16.34 -8.72
CA LYS A 181 12.61 -16.37 -8.32
C LYS A 181 13.35 -15.19 -8.96
N THR A 182 14.39 -14.69 -8.31
CA THR A 182 15.16 -13.53 -8.82
C THR A 182 15.76 -13.82 -10.20
N GLU A 183 16.21 -15.03 -10.46
CA GLU A 183 16.77 -15.47 -11.74
C GLU A 183 15.73 -15.61 -12.86
N ALA A 184 14.45 -15.62 -12.53
CA ALA A 184 13.33 -15.69 -13.48
C ALA A 184 12.49 -14.40 -13.50
N ILE A 185 13.09 -13.27 -13.07
CA ILE A 185 12.38 -11.98 -12.97
C ILE A 185 11.93 -11.44 -14.33
N ASP A 186 12.55 -11.86 -15.40
CA ASP A 186 12.21 -11.52 -16.80
C ASP A 186 10.79 -11.93 -17.18
N VAL A 187 10.17 -12.88 -16.48
CA VAL A 187 8.76 -13.25 -16.68
C VAL A 187 7.81 -12.05 -16.54
N LEU A 188 8.17 -11.08 -15.70
CA LEU A 188 7.38 -9.85 -15.51
C LEU A 188 7.31 -8.99 -16.79
N GLN A 189 8.21 -9.18 -17.78
CA GLN A 189 8.15 -8.47 -19.06
C GLN A 189 6.94 -8.86 -19.93
N ALA A 190 6.21 -9.92 -19.57
CA ALA A 190 4.94 -10.28 -20.21
C ALA A 190 3.87 -9.20 -20.00
N HIS A 191 3.92 -8.47 -18.89
CA HIS A 191 3.03 -7.36 -18.57
C HIS A 191 3.56 -6.06 -19.18
N LYS A 192 2.71 -5.36 -19.93
CA LYS A 192 3.06 -4.11 -20.62
C LYS A 192 2.17 -3.00 -20.09
N ASP A 193 2.72 -1.78 -19.97
CA ASP A 193 2.00 -0.61 -19.47
C ASP A 193 1.33 -0.92 -18.12
N ALA A 194 2.03 -1.67 -17.27
CA ALA A 194 1.51 -2.17 -16.00
C ALA A 194 2.06 -1.39 -14.79
N VAL A 195 1.39 -1.55 -13.66
CA VAL A 195 1.82 -1.08 -12.34
C VAL A 195 2.26 -2.28 -11.52
N PHE A 196 3.55 -2.36 -11.22
CA PHE A 196 4.14 -3.44 -10.44
C PHE A 196 4.28 -3.00 -8.99
N LEU A 197 3.61 -3.70 -8.06
CA LEU A 197 3.68 -3.43 -6.63
C LEU A 197 4.63 -4.43 -5.97
N PHE A 198 5.84 -4.00 -5.66
CA PHE A 198 6.81 -4.78 -4.89
C PHE A 198 6.54 -4.58 -3.41
N MET A 199 5.89 -5.56 -2.78
CA MET A 199 5.40 -5.47 -1.41
C MET A 199 6.11 -6.44 -0.47
N GLY A 200 6.57 -5.94 0.69
CA GLY A 200 7.17 -6.77 1.73
C GLY A 200 8.14 -6.04 2.64
N ALA A 201 8.31 -6.56 3.84
CA ALA A 201 9.25 -6.02 4.85
C ALA A 201 10.68 -6.60 4.73
N GLY A 202 10.86 -7.60 3.88
CA GLY A 202 12.15 -8.25 3.64
C GLY A 202 12.98 -7.58 2.56
N ASP A 203 13.54 -8.39 1.69
CA ASP A 203 14.44 -7.95 0.62
C ASP A 203 13.77 -7.93 -0.79
N VAL A 204 12.45 -7.77 -0.84
CA VAL A 204 11.68 -7.67 -2.09
C VAL A 204 12.22 -6.58 -3.03
N HIS A 205 12.86 -5.55 -2.51
CA HIS A 205 13.53 -4.51 -3.30
C HIS A 205 14.60 -5.08 -4.25
N LYS A 206 15.22 -6.24 -3.93
CA LYS A 206 16.17 -6.89 -4.83
C LYS A 206 15.49 -7.39 -6.12
N PHE A 207 14.24 -7.83 -6.02
CA PHE A 207 13.43 -8.20 -7.20
C PHE A 207 13.11 -6.97 -8.02
N GLN A 208 12.75 -5.86 -7.39
CA GLN A 208 12.54 -4.59 -8.07
C GLN A 208 13.81 -4.13 -8.79
N ASP A 209 14.95 -4.07 -8.09
CA ASP A 209 16.25 -3.64 -8.66
C ASP A 209 16.65 -4.51 -9.86
N ALA A 210 16.39 -5.83 -9.78
CA ALA A 210 16.66 -6.75 -10.88
C ALA A 210 15.76 -6.49 -12.09
N PHE A 211 14.47 -6.23 -11.85
CA PHE A 211 13.52 -5.92 -12.90
C PHE A 211 13.78 -4.54 -13.54
N GLU A 212 14.13 -3.54 -12.74
CA GLU A 212 14.54 -2.22 -13.24
C GLU A 212 15.69 -2.30 -14.24
N LYS A 213 16.72 -3.10 -13.94
CA LYS A 213 17.85 -3.33 -14.85
C LYS A 213 17.43 -3.93 -16.18
N ILE A 214 16.48 -4.87 -16.17
CA ILE A 214 15.95 -5.48 -17.40
C ILE A 214 15.17 -4.45 -18.23
N LEU A 215 14.40 -3.57 -17.59
CA LEU A 215 13.62 -2.55 -18.28
C LEU A 215 14.48 -1.41 -18.86
N GLN A 216 15.67 -1.20 -18.30
CA GLN A 216 16.61 -0.16 -18.74
C GLN A 216 17.54 -0.62 -19.86
N GLY A 217 17.58 -1.94 -20.17
CA GLY A 217 18.34 -2.54 -21.29
C GLY A 217 19.76 -2.79 -21.00
#